data_183950afc86d4281d0431856f81a6730
#
_entry.id   183950afc86d4281d0431856f81a6730
#
_cell.length_a   1.000
_cell.length_b   1.000
_cell.length_c   1.000
_cell.angle_alpha   90.00
_cell.angle_beta   90.00
_cell.angle_gamma   90.00
#
_symmetry.space_group_name_H-M   'P 1'
#
loop_
_entity.id
_entity.type
_entity.pdbx_description
1 polymer ?
#
loop_
_entity_poly.entity_id
_entity_poly.type
_entity_poly.pdbx_seq_one_letter_code
_entity_poly.pdbx_strand_id
1 'polypeptide(L)'
;MSLDQTALYETRLELSGFLVDAFADYPPEELLERLLSGDFEVPEQAVSDDLDAGFERLRAFAADNEGRDVDAVRDDLEREYTRVFVGPRPPVLPHETHYRDDTDFRGEGLAKVEASYGAAGWSPPDDYPEENDHVAVELAFLRHLIERQRAGDEETLGFQRVFHDEHLSQWIDDCARDVLDNTDEPFYEAAAYLLSGYVAFEEEIASQMT
;
A
#
# COMPACT_ATOMS: atom_id res chain seq x y z
N MET A 1 -16.80 7.52 19.62
CA MET A 1 -15.54 7.79 18.93
C MET A 1 -15.26 9.29 19.00
N SER A 2 -14.06 9.72 19.41
CA SER A 2 -13.70 11.14 19.44
C SER A 2 -13.43 11.65 18.03
N LEU A 3 -13.43 12.98 17.81
CA LEU A 3 -13.10 13.57 16.51
C LEU A 3 -11.69 13.15 16.04
N ASP A 4 -10.73 13.09 16.96
CA ASP A 4 -9.35 12.66 16.65
C ASP A 4 -9.29 11.20 16.20
N GLN A 5 -10.12 10.32 16.79
CA GLN A 5 -10.19 8.91 16.35
C GLN A 5 -10.83 8.79 14.97
N THR A 6 -11.83 9.61 14.65
CA THR A 6 -12.44 9.59 13.31
C THR A 6 -11.43 10.01 12.26
N ALA A 7 -10.71 11.10 12.46
CA ALA A 7 -9.68 11.57 11.54
C ALA A 7 -8.55 10.53 11.37
N LEU A 8 -8.13 9.87 12.46
CA LEU A 8 -7.13 8.82 12.39
C LEU A 8 -7.57 7.67 11.48
N TYR A 9 -8.81 7.17 11.62
CA TYR A 9 -9.32 6.12 10.75
C TYR A 9 -9.44 6.58 9.29
N GLU A 10 -9.86 7.82 9.05
CA GLU A 10 -9.95 8.38 7.70
C GLU A 10 -8.56 8.41 7.05
N THR A 11 -7.54 8.90 7.74
CA THR A 11 -6.15 8.91 7.24
C THR A 11 -5.64 7.51 6.94
N ARG A 12 -5.82 6.55 7.86
CA ARG A 12 -5.39 5.16 7.66
C ARG A 12 -6.04 4.53 6.42
N LEU A 13 -7.34 4.76 6.24
CA LEU A 13 -8.10 4.21 5.11
C LEU A 13 -7.77 4.93 3.79
N GLU A 14 -7.48 6.22 3.83
CA GLU A 14 -7.08 6.96 2.64
C GLU A 14 -5.70 6.52 2.13
N LEU A 15 -4.72 6.41 3.04
CA LEU A 15 -3.38 5.94 2.69
C LEU A 15 -3.40 4.49 2.19
N SER A 16 -4.10 3.58 2.88
CA SER A 16 -4.22 2.19 2.40
C SER A 16 -4.92 2.11 1.05
N GLY A 17 -5.95 2.92 0.82
CA GLY A 17 -6.63 2.99 -0.48
C GLY A 17 -5.71 3.45 -1.59
N PHE A 18 -4.96 4.54 -1.37
CA PHE A 18 -3.95 5.01 -2.32
C PHE A 18 -2.92 3.91 -2.66
N LEU A 19 -2.39 3.23 -1.64
CA LEU A 19 -1.39 2.18 -1.84
C LEU A 19 -1.95 0.96 -2.58
N VAL A 20 -3.17 0.53 -2.26
CA VAL A 20 -3.86 -0.52 -3.03
C VAL A 20 -3.97 -0.13 -4.49
N ASP A 21 -4.47 1.08 -4.79
CA ASP A 21 -4.64 1.57 -6.16
C ASP A 21 -3.31 1.72 -6.92
N ALA A 22 -2.23 2.08 -6.21
CA ALA A 22 -0.91 2.27 -6.81
C ALA A 22 -0.19 0.96 -7.18
N PHE A 23 -0.48 -0.13 -6.43
CA PHE A 23 0.20 -1.42 -6.62
C PHE A 23 -0.68 -2.50 -7.26
N ALA A 24 -2.01 -2.38 -7.26
CA ALA A 24 -2.90 -3.39 -7.86
C ALA A 24 -2.82 -3.40 -9.39
N ASP A 25 -2.66 -2.23 -9.96
CA ASP A 25 -2.52 -1.97 -11.41
C ASP A 25 -1.96 -0.54 -11.56
N TYR A 26 -1.82 -0.03 -12.80
CA TYR A 26 -1.58 1.40 -12.97
C TYR A 26 -2.76 2.22 -12.42
N PRO A 27 -2.51 3.46 -11.90
CA PRO A 27 -3.50 4.17 -11.11
C PRO A 27 -4.79 4.45 -11.87
N PRO A 28 -5.97 4.30 -11.22
CA PRO A 28 -7.25 4.61 -11.81
C PRO A 28 -7.39 6.13 -12.08
N GLU A 29 -8.19 6.47 -13.09
CA GLU A 29 -8.43 7.86 -13.51
C GLU A 29 -8.88 8.76 -12.34
N GLU A 30 -9.79 8.27 -11.50
CA GLU A 30 -10.32 9.00 -10.33
C GLU A 30 -9.21 9.40 -9.33
N LEU A 31 -8.22 8.53 -9.12
CA LEU A 31 -7.08 8.84 -8.27
C LEU A 31 -6.22 9.94 -8.88
N LEU A 32 -5.95 9.86 -10.18
CA LEU A 32 -5.16 10.87 -10.90
C LEU A 32 -5.89 12.22 -10.94
N GLU A 33 -7.20 12.24 -11.20
CA GLU A 33 -7.99 13.46 -11.14
C GLU A 33 -7.88 14.16 -9.77
N ARG A 34 -7.99 13.41 -8.66
CA ARG A 34 -7.83 13.92 -7.31
C ARG A 34 -6.42 14.48 -7.06
N LEU A 35 -5.38 13.77 -7.49
CA LEU A 35 -3.99 14.21 -7.31
C LEU A 35 -3.71 15.49 -8.12
N LEU A 36 -4.15 15.55 -9.37
CA LEU A 36 -3.88 16.67 -10.28
C LEU A 36 -4.76 17.90 -10.01
N SER A 37 -5.95 17.72 -9.40
CA SER A 37 -6.79 18.84 -8.96
C SER A 37 -6.33 19.45 -7.63
N GLY A 38 -5.43 18.78 -6.90
CA GLY A 38 -5.02 19.21 -5.57
C GLY A 38 -6.00 18.82 -4.46
N ASP A 39 -6.95 17.93 -4.74
CA ASP A 39 -7.94 17.44 -3.76
C ASP A 39 -7.37 16.30 -2.88
N PHE A 40 -6.08 15.98 -3.03
CA PHE A 40 -5.37 15.04 -2.18
C PHE A 40 -4.77 15.78 -0.97
N GLU A 41 -5.31 15.52 0.21
CA GLU A 41 -4.84 16.15 1.44
C GLU A 41 -3.49 15.56 1.86
N VAL A 42 -2.49 16.43 1.95
CA VAL A 42 -1.16 16.07 2.44
C VAL A 42 -0.95 16.73 3.81
N PRO A 43 -0.46 15.99 4.82
CA PRO A 43 -0.22 16.56 6.13
C PRO A 43 0.66 17.81 6.07
N GLU A 44 0.29 18.86 6.84
CA GLU A 44 1.10 20.08 6.97
C GLU A 44 2.28 19.90 7.94
N GLN A 45 2.17 18.93 8.85
CA GLN A 45 3.19 18.63 9.86
C GLN A 45 3.94 17.37 9.47
N ALA A 46 5.22 17.35 9.78
CA ALA A 46 6.05 16.16 9.63
C ALA A 46 5.48 14.99 10.44
N VAL A 47 5.45 13.81 9.84
CA VAL A 47 4.95 12.57 10.44
C VAL A 47 6.11 11.60 10.67
N SER A 48 6.79 11.21 9.60
CA SER A 48 8.00 10.39 9.61
C SER A 48 8.82 10.69 8.36
N ASP A 49 10.10 10.30 8.34
CA ASP A 49 10.98 10.58 7.21
C ASP A 49 10.43 9.99 5.90
N ASP A 50 9.91 8.75 5.92
CA ASP A 50 9.38 8.08 4.74
C ASP A 50 8.03 8.66 4.30
N LEU A 51 7.09 8.89 5.23
CA LEU A 51 5.82 9.53 4.88
C LEU A 51 6.04 10.94 4.31
N ASP A 52 6.93 11.72 4.90
CA ASP A 52 7.23 13.07 4.44
C ASP A 52 7.88 13.05 3.05
N ALA A 53 8.82 12.11 2.79
CA ALA A 53 9.41 11.91 1.48
C ALA A 53 8.35 11.50 0.44
N GLY A 54 7.48 10.56 0.78
CA GLY A 54 6.40 10.12 -0.10
C GLY A 54 5.44 11.25 -0.47
N PHE A 55 5.02 12.05 0.50
CA PHE A 55 4.16 13.22 0.24
C PHE A 55 4.88 14.30 -0.56
N GLU A 56 6.19 14.50 -0.38
CA GLU A 56 6.98 15.42 -1.20
C GLU A 56 6.98 14.97 -2.67
N ARG A 57 7.16 13.66 -2.93
CA ARG A 57 7.11 13.08 -4.27
C ARG A 57 5.73 13.22 -4.92
N LEU A 58 4.63 13.01 -4.17
CA LEU A 58 3.28 13.25 -4.70
C LEU A 58 3.05 14.71 -5.08
N ARG A 59 3.55 15.66 -4.27
CA ARG A 59 3.48 17.08 -4.64
C ARG A 59 4.29 17.38 -5.90
N ALA A 60 5.49 16.82 -6.02
CA ALA A 60 6.31 16.96 -7.21
C ALA A 60 5.60 16.38 -8.45
N PHE A 61 5.04 15.18 -8.33
CA PHE A 61 4.25 14.56 -9.40
C PHE A 61 3.08 15.45 -9.84
N ALA A 62 2.29 15.98 -8.90
CA ALA A 62 1.17 16.86 -9.22
C ALA A 62 1.64 18.16 -9.91
N ALA A 63 2.73 18.76 -9.43
CA ALA A 63 3.28 19.99 -10.02
C ALA A 63 3.85 19.76 -11.43
N ASP A 64 4.55 18.64 -11.66
CA ASP A 64 5.14 18.32 -12.97
C ASP A 64 4.08 17.98 -14.03
N ASN A 65 2.89 17.58 -13.57
CA ASN A 65 1.76 17.25 -14.44
C ASN A 65 0.65 18.30 -14.47
N GLU A 66 0.88 19.48 -13.88
CA GLU A 66 -0.11 20.58 -13.88
C GLU A 66 -0.58 20.93 -15.29
N GLY A 67 -1.88 20.85 -15.53
CA GLY A 67 -2.52 21.18 -16.80
C GLY A 67 -2.35 20.15 -17.91
N ARG A 68 -1.75 19.00 -17.62
CA ARG A 68 -1.73 17.87 -18.55
C ARG A 68 -3.09 17.18 -18.59
N ASP A 69 -3.36 16.53 -19.73
CA ASP A 69 -4.50 15.63 -19.89
C ASP A 69 -4.33 14.39 -18.99
N VAL A 70 -5.37 14.00 -18.25
CA VAL A 70 -5.33 12.88 -17.29
C VAL A 70 -5.03 11.56 -18.00
N ASP A 71 -5.64 11.34 -19.17
CA ASP A 71 -5.40 10.11 -19.95
C ASP A 71 -3.92 10.01 -20.38
N ALA A 72 -3.31 11.15 -20.79
CA ALA A 72 -1.89 11.17 -21.17
C ALA A 72 -0.96 10.88 -19.97
N VAL A 73 -1.30 11.37 -18.78
CA VAL A 73 -0.55 11.06 -17.54
C VAL A 73 -0.71 9.57 -17.20
N ARG A 74 -1.93 9.05 -17.30
CA ARG A 74 -2.24 7.65 -17.05
C ARG A 74 -1.49 6.71 -18.00
N ASP A 75 -1.44 7.03 -19.29
CA ASP A 75 -0.67 6.26 -20.30
C ASP A 75 0.84 6.23 -19.98
N ASP A 76 1.41 7.32 -19.43
CA ASP A 76 2.80 7.36 -18.99
C ASP A 76 3.01 6.42 -17.79
N LEU A 77 2.13 6.45 -16.80
CA LEU A 77 2.19 5.60 -15.61
C LEU A 77 1.93 4.13 -15.93
N GLU A 78 1.03 3.79 -16.87
CA GLU A 78 0.82 2.42 -17.34
C GLU A 78 2.10 1.83 -17.95
N ARG A 79 2.82 2.62 -18.76
CA ARG A 79 4.10 2.18 -19.32
C ARG A 79 5.15 1.93 -18.25
N GLU A 80 5.22 2.82 -17.26
CA GLU A 80 6.16 2.66 -16.16
C GLU A 80 5.79 1.48 -15.26
N TYR A 81 4.49 1.32 -14.90
CA TYR A 81 3.98 0.17 -14.17
C TYR A 81 4.35 -1.15 -14.86
N THR A 82 4.06 -1.22 -16.16
CA THR A 82 4.40 -2.40 -16.95
C THR A 82 5.91 -2.67 -16.95
N ARG A 83 6.74 -1.65 -17.04
CA ARG A 83 8.20 -1.78 -17.01
C ARG A 83 8.71 -2.31 -15.65
N VAL A 84 8.15 -1.79 -14.56
CA VAL A 84 8.63 -2.09 -13.21
C VAL A 84 8.08 -3.40 -12.66
N PHE A 85 6.78 -3.68 -12.87
CA PHE A 85 6.07 -4.76 -12.17
C PHE A 85 5.58 -5.91 -13.06
N VAL A 86 5.32 -5.71 -14.36
CA VAL A 86 4.60 -6.69 -15.21
C VAL A 86 5.43 -7.26 -16.34
N GLY A 87 6.42 -6.56 -16.83
CA GLY A 87 7.21 -6.93 -18.03
C GLY A 87 7.77 -8.35 -17.99
N PRO A 88 8.33 -8.87 -19.11
CA PRO A 88 8.75 -10.28 -19.21
C PRO A 88 9.87 -10.69 -18.24
N ARG A 89 10.47 -9.74 -17.55
CA ARG A 89 11.41 -9.87 -16.43
C ARG A 89 11.32 -8.61 -15.61
N PRO A 90 10.24 -8.41 -14.87
CA PRO A 90 10.07 -7.20 -14.11
C PRO A 90 11.17 -7.12 -13.03
N PRO A 91 11.78 -5.96 -12.83
CA PRO A 91 12.79 -5.80 -11.79
C PRO A 91 12.22 -5.93 -10.38
N VAL A 92 10.94 -5.65 -10.18
CA VAL A 92 10.24 -5.77 -8.90
C VAL A 92 9.12 -6.79 -9.02
N LEU A 93 9.07 -7.71 -8.06
CA LEU A 93 7.98 -8.67 -7.89
C LEU A 93 7.35 -8.43 -6.52
N PRO A 94 6.25 -7.67 -6.42
CA PRO A 94 5.72 -7.21 -5.13
C PRO A 94 4.90 -8.29 -4.42
N HIS A 95 5.52 -9.45 -4.16
CA HIS A 95 4.97 -10.61 -3.50
C HIS A 95 5.78 -10.98 -2.26
N GLU A 96 5.13 -11.23 -1.11
CA GLU A 96 5.80 -11.60 0.14
C GLU A 96 6.76 -12.79 -0.07
N THR A 97 6.32 -13.83 -0.76
CA THR A 97 7.12 -15.04 -1.01
C THR A 97 8.37 -14.79 -1.87
N HIS A 98 8.48 -13.65 -2.53
CA HIS A 98 9.67 -13.26 -3.27
C HIS A 98 10.79 -12.73 -2.35
N TYR A 99 10.41 -12.05 -1.27
CA TYR A 99 11.34 -11.39 -0.34
C TYR A 99 11.68 -12.23 0.90
N ARG A 100 10.99 -13.35 1.11
CA ARG A 100 11.19 -14.16 2.30
C ARG A 100 12.01 -15.43 2.03
N ASP A 101 13.09 -15.59 2.79
CA ASP A 101 13.96 -16.76 2.76
C ASP A 101 13.55 -17.87 3.77
N ASP A 102 12.59 -17.59 4.65
CA ASP A 102 12.17 -18.48 5.74
C ASP A 102 11.11 -19.51 5.32
N THR A 103 10.76 -19.55 4.04
CA THR A 103 9.83 -20.54 3.50
C THR A 103 10.55 -21.43 2.48
N ASP A 104 10.57 -22.75 2.73
CA ASP A 104 11.22 -23.74 1.85
C ASP A 104 10.59 -23.82 0.44
N PHE A 105 9.33 -23.41 0.32
CA PHE A 105 8.58 -23.40 -0.93
C PHE A 105 7.63 -22.19 -0.99
N ARG A 106 7.47 -21.58 -2.17
CA ARG A 106 6.46 -20.53 -2.41
C ARG A 106 5.07 -20.91 -1.90
N GLY A 107 4.66 -22.17 -2.08
CA GLY A 107 3.37 -22.66 -1.61
C GLY A 107 3.18 -22.64 -0.10
N GLU A 108 4.24 -22.72 0.71
CA GLU A 108 4.14 -22.63 2.16
C GLU A 108 3.94 -21.17 2.62
N GLY A 109 4.67 -20.23 2.04
CA GLY A 109 4.50 -18.79 2.32
C GLY A 109 3.09 -18.33 1.96
N LEU A 110 2.65 -18.61 0.75
CA LEU A 110 1.29 -18.27 0.29
C LEU A 110 0.21 -18.86 1.22
N ALA A 111 0.36 -20.13 1.64
CA ALA A 111 -0.61 -20.75 2.55
C ALA A 111 -0.64 -20.09 3.94
N LYS A 112 0.46 -19.52 4.43
CA LYS A 112 0.48 -18.75 5.69
C LYS A 112 -0.31 -17.45 5.55
N VAL A 113 -0.11 -16.70 4.47
CA VAL A 113 -0.88 -15.48 4.16
C VAL A 113 -2.37 -15.80 4.08
N GLU A 114 -2.76 -16.80 3.29
CA GLU A 114 -4.17 -17.23 3.15
C GLU A 114 -4.78 -17.72 4.48
N ALA A 115 -3.99 -18.36 5.35
CA ALA A 115 -4.45 -18.76 6.67
C ALA A 115 -4.77 -17.55 7.55
N SER A 116 -3.99 -16.47 7.46
CA SER A 116 -4.24 -15.21 8.17
C SER A 116 -5.53 -14.55 7.70
N TYR A 117 -5.80 -14.55 6.38
CA TYR A 117 -7.05 -14.06 5.82
C TYR A 117 -8.25 -14.89 6.33
N GLY A 118 -8.14 -16.21 6.23
CA GLY A 118 -9.19 -17.14 6.68
C GLY A 118 -9.49 -17.05 8.17
N ALA A 119 -8.48 -16.82 9.02
CA ALA A 119 -8.64 -16.63 10.46
C ALA A 119 -9.50 -15.41 10.80
N ALA A 120 -9.39 -14.33 10.01
CA ALA A 120 -10.21 -13.12 10.13
C ALA A 120 -11.55 -13.20 9.37
N GLY A 121 -11.81 -14.31 8.67
CA GLY A 121 -13.03 -14.50 7.87
C GLY A 121 -13.08 -13.66 6.60
N TRP A 122 -11.92 -13.35 6.01
CA TRP A 122 -11.79 -12.59 4.79
C TRP A 122 -11.18 -13.45 3.66
N SER A 123 -11.48 -13.10 2.43
CA SER A 123 -10.81 -13.61 1.24
C SER A 123 -10.72 -12.52 0.18
N PRO A 124 -9.64 -12.48 -0.61
CA PRO A 124 -9.57 -11.55 -1.74
C PRO A 124 -10.67 -11.86 -2.76
N PRO A 125 -10.99 -10.91 -3.67
CA PRO A 125 -11.90 -11.16 -4.77
C PRO A 125 -11.42 -12.30 -5.67
N ASP A 126 -12.35 -13.16 -6.10
CA ASP A 126 -12.04 -14.33 -6.94
C ASP A 126 -11.44 -13.98 -8.32
N ASP A 127 -11.62 -12.75 -8.77
CA ASP A 127 -11.18 -12.24 -10.07
C ASP A 127 -9.91 -11.37 -10.00
N TYR A 128 -9.27 -11.30 -8.80
CA TYR A 128 -8.01 -10.58 -8.68
C TYR A 128 -6.90 -11.33 -9.44
N PRO A 129 -6.12 -10.64 -10.32
CA PRO A 129 -5.24 -11.33 -11.27
C PRO A 129 -3.94 -11.86 -10.65
N GLU A 130 -3.55 -11.37 -9.47
CA GLU A 130 -2.31 -11.72 -8.79
C GLU A 130 -2.53 -12.77 -7.69
N GLU A 131 -1.44 -13.39 -7.21
CA GLU A 131 -1.51 -14.31 -6.08
C GLU A 131 -1.80 -13.58 -4.76
N ASN A 132 -2.33 -14.28 -3.77
CA ASN A 132 -2.87 -13.69 -2.54
C ASN A 132 -1.79 -13.07 -1.62
N ASP A 133 -0.52 -13.28 -1.88
CA ASP A 133 0.64 -12.65 -1.21
C ASP A 133 1.16 -11.40 -1.94
N HIS A 134 0.39 -10.88 -2.89
CA HIS A 134 0.71 -9.61 -3.55
C HIS A 134 0.47 -8.42 -2.60
N VAL A 135 1.34 -7.40 -2.64
CA VAL A 135 1.28 -6.24 -1.74
C VAL A 135 -0.09 -5.58 -1.70
N ALA A 136 -0.76 -5.41 -2.84
CA ALA A 136 -2.08 -4.80 -2.88
C ALA A 136 -3.16 -5.67 -2.21
N VAL A 137 -3.05 -7.01 -2.25
CA VAL A 137 -3.97 -7.92 -1.56
C VAL A 137 -3.76 -7.86 -0.05
N GLU A 138 -2.51 -7.86 0.41
CA GLU A 138 -2.18 -7.73 1.83
C GLU A 138 -2.64 -6.38 2.41
N LEU A 139 -2.44 -5.30 1.66
CA LEU A 139 -2.94 -3.97 2.05
C LEU A 139 -4.47 -3.89 2.04
N ALA A 140 -5.14 -4.52 1.08
CA ALA A 140 -6.60 -4.60 1.05
C ALA A 140 -7.15 -5.38 2.25
N PHE A 141 -6.47 -6.44 2.67
CA PHE A 141 -6.81 -7.16 3.90
C PHE A 141 -6.63 -6.29 5.14
N LEU A 142 -5.48 -5.62 5.29
CA LEU A 142 -5.26 -4.68 6.41
C LEU A 142 -6.33 -3.59 6.43
N ARG A 143 -6.65 -3.00 5.28
CA ARG A 143 -7.73 -2.01 5.13
C ARG A 143 -9.07 -2.56 5.60
N HIS A 144 -9.42 -3.78 5.21
CA HIS A 144 -10.64 -4.45 5.67
C HIS A 144 -10.69 -4.55 7.21
N LEU A 145 -9.58 -4.94 7.86
CA LEU A 145 -9.51 -5.01 9.31
C LEU A 145 -9.70 -3.64 9.97
N ILE A 146 -9.12 -2.58 9.39
CA ILE A 146 -9.29 -1.19 9.87
C ILE A 146 -10.75 -0.73 9.72
N GLU A 147 -11.41 -1.05 8.61
CA GLU A 147 -12.84 -0.73 8.40
C GLU A 147 -13.73 -1.41 9.45
N ARG A 148 -13.48 -2.67 9.75
CA ARG A 148 -14.19 -3.42 10.81
C ARG A 148 -13.92 -2.83 12.18
N GLN A 149 -12.67 -2.47 12.48
CA GLN A 149 -12.31 -1.81 13.75
C GLN A 149 -13.05 -0.48 13.90
N ARG A 150 -13.09 0.34 12.84
CA ARG A 150 -13.86 1.59 12.82
C ARG A 150 -15.36 1.36 13.07
N ALA A 151 -15.88 0.24 12.61
CA ALA A 151 -17.27 -0.17 12.84
C ALA A 151 -17.52 -0.73 14.25
N GLY A 152 -16.50 -0.86 15.10
CA GLY A 152 -16.61 -1.29 16.50
C GLY A 152 -16.24 -2.76 16.75
N ASP A 153 -15.64 -3.44 15.80
CA ASP A 153 -15.13 -4.80 15.97
C ASP A 153 -13.70 -4.77 16.55
N GLU A 154 -13.63 -4.88 17.87
CA GLU A 154 -12.37 -4.79 18.61
C GLU A 154 -11.44 -6.02 18.41
N GLU A 155 -11.99 -7.17 17.97
CA GLU A 155 -11.19 -8.39 17.74
C GLU A 155 -10.22 -8.18 16.57
N THR A 156 -10.55 -7.32 15.63
CA THR A 156 -9.72 -7.04 14.45
C THR A 156 -8.36 -6.44 14.78
N LEU A 157 -8.21 -5.80 15.93
CA LEU A 157 -6.91 -5.30 16.39
C LEU A 157 -5.89 -6.43 16.61
N GLY A 158 -6.36 -7.57 17.13
CA GLY A 158 -5.51 -8.77 17.28
C GLY A 158 -5.04 -9.29 15.92
N PHE A 159 -5.93 -9.35 14.93
CA PHE A 159 -5.57 -9.76 13.57
C PHE A 159 -4.61 -8.76 12.89
N GLN A 160 -4.81 -7.44 13.07
CA GLN A 160 -3.90 -6.43 12.54
C GLN A 160 -2.47 -6.62 13.07
N ARG A 161 -2.31 -6.84 14.39
CA ARG A 161 -1.00 -7.07 15.02
C ARG A 161 -0.31 -8.31 14.47
N VAL A 162 -1.02 -9.44 14.46
CA VAL A 162 -0.46 -10.70 13.98
C VAL A 162 -0.07 -10.58 12.51
N PHE A 163 -0.93 -10.00 11.69
CA PHE A 163 -0.67 -9.83 10.26
C PHE A 163 0.51 -8.89 10.00
N HIS A 164 0.61 -7.85 10.78
CA HIS A 164 1.75 -6.94 10.72
C HIS A 164 3.05 -7.66 11.07
N ASP A 165 3.07 -8.33 12.24
CA ASP A 165 4.28 -8.99 12.77
C ASP A 165 4.73 -10.19 11.93
N GLU A 166 3.79 -10.98 11.39
CA GLU A 166 4.10 -12.22 10.68
C GLU A 166 4.28 -12.02 9.17
N HIS A 167 3.74 -10.94 8.59
CA HIS A 167 3.74 -10.66 7.16
C HIS A 167 4.35 -9.30 6.82
N LEU A 168 3.62 -8.19 6.90
CA LEU A 168 4.00 -6.90 6.34
C LEU A 168 5.38 -6.41 6.76
N SER A 169 5.71 -6.47 8.06
CA SER A 169 7.01 -6.01 8.59
C SER A 169 8.20 -6.86 8.13
N GLN A 170 7.95 -8.02 7.53
CA GLN A 170 9.00 -8.96 7.16
C GLN A 170 9.60 -8.67 5.77
N TRP A 171 8.92 -7.92 4.92
CA TRP A 171 9.32 -7.79 3.52
C TRP A 171 9.04 -6.44 2.86
N ILE A 172 8.13 -5.64 3.40
CA ILE A 172 7.69 -4.39 2.74
C ILE A 172 8.84 -3.41 2.51
N ASP A 173 9.76 -3.26 3.45
CA ASP A 173 10.90 -2.33 3.31
C ASP A 173 11.87 -2.75 2.18
N ASP A 174 12.06 -4.05 1.98
CA ASP A 174 12.88 -4.56 0.89
C ASP A 174 12.19 -4.36 -0.46
N CYS A 175 10.88 -4.60 -0.52
CA CYS A 175 10.07 -4.33 -1.71
C CYS A 175 10.08 -2.83 -2.08
N ALA A 176 9.84 -1.96 -1.11
CA ALA A 176 9.86 -0.51 -1.33
C ALA A 176 11.23 -0.03 -1.83
N ARG A 177 12.32 -0.57 -1.28
CA ARG A 177 13.68 -0.26 -1.74
C ARG A 177 13.89 -0.71 -3.18
N ASP A 178 13.44 -1.90 -3.55
CA ASP A 178 13.55 -2.39 -4.92
C ASP A 178 12.75 -1.51 -5.89
N VAL A 179 11.59 -0.98 -5.50
CA VAL A 179 10.86 0.00 -6.30
C VAL A 179 11.69 1.26 -6.50
N LEU A 180 12.23 1.86 -5.41
CA LEU A 180 13.05 3.07 -5.46
C LEU A 180 14.32 2.89 -6.30
N ASP A 181 14.92 1.71 -6.29
CA ASP A 181 16.12 1.40 -7.07
C ASP A 181 15.82 1.19 -8.56
N ASN A 182 14.55 1.03 -8.94
CA ASN A 182 14.15 0.67 -10.29
C ASN A 182 13.21 1.66 -10.97
N THR A 183 12.88 2.80 -10.36
CA THR A 183 12.10 3.86 -10.99
C THR A 183 12.63 5.24 -10.61
N ASP A 184 12.48 6.19 -11.53
CA ASP A 184 12.67 7.63 -11.30
C ASP A 184 11.32 8.37 -11.47
N GLU A 185 10.21 7.63 -11.61
CA GLU A 185 8.87 8.22 -11.77
C GLU A 185 8.34 8.66 -10.40
N PRO A 186 8.08 9.98 -10.19
CA PRO A 186 7.72 10.50 -8.87
C PRO A 186 6.51 9.86 -8.22
N PHE A 187 5.54 9.37 -9.02
CA PHE A 187 4.36 8.67 -8.50
C PHE A 187 4.74 7.34 -7.83
N TYR A 188 5.57 6.52 -8.48
CA TYR A 188 5.98 5.23 -7.92
C TYR A 188 7.05 5.38 -6.84
N GLU A 189 7.93 6.39 -6.93
CA GLU A 189 8.79 6.75 -5.79
C GLU A 189 7.94 7.13 -4.56
N ALA A 190 6.88 7.94 -4.76
CA ALA A 190 5.95 8.29 -3.69
C ALA A 190 5.27 7.06 -3.10
N ALA A 191 4.75 6.16 -3.95
CA ALA A 191 4.10 4.93 -3.52
C ALA A 191 5.04 4.06 -2.67
N ALA A 192 6.32 3.95 -3.04
CA ALA A 192 7.31 3.17 -2.30
C ALA A 192 7.62 3.78 -0.92
N TYR A 193 7.88 5.09 -0.85
CA TYR A 193 8.10 5.77 0.44
C TYR A 193 6.86 5.69 1.34
N LEU A 194 5.67 5.94 0.77
CA LEU A 194 4.41 5.85 1.52
C LEU A 194 4.13 4.42 1.99
N LEU A 195 4.53 3.41 1.23
CA LEU A 195 4.37 2.00 1.61
C LEU A 195 5.16 1.68 2.89
N SER A 196 6.48 1.95 2.92
CA SER A 196 7.30 1.76 4.13
C SER A 196 6.80 2.60 5.29
N GLY A 197 6.55 3.89 5.05
CA GLY A 197 6.08 4.81 6.09
C GLY A 197 4.72 4.42 6.65
N TYR A 198 3.78 3.95 5.82
CA TYR A 198 2.46 3.49 6.25
C TYR A 198 2.54 2.22 7.10
N VAL A 199 3.32 1.23 6.69
CA VAL A 199 3.49 -0.01 7.44
C VAL A 199 4.12 0.27 8.81
N ALA A 200 5.15 1.10 8.89
CA ALA A 200 5.74 1.52 10.17
C ALA A 200 4.74 2.29 11.06
N PHE A 201 3.92 3.15 10.48
CA PHE A 201 2.87 3.87 11.18
C PHE A 201 1.78 2.95 11.76
N GLU A 202 1.34 1.96 10.98
CA GLU A 202 0.37 0.95 11.43
C GLU A 202 0.92 0.10 12.59
N GLU A 203 2.22 -0.26 12.56
CA GLU A 203 2.90 -0.93 13.67
C GLU A 203 2.85 -0.11 14.96
N GLU A 204 3.15 1.16 14.86
CA GLU A 204 3.11 2.06 16.02
C GLU A 204 1.69 2.15 16.60
N ILE A 205 0.67 2.31 15.75
CA ILE A 205 -0.73 2.32 16.17
C ILE A 205 -1.10 1.00 16.85
N ALA A 206 -0.80 -0.13 16.23
CA ALA A 206 -1.12 -1.44 16.77
C ALA A 206 -0.43 -1.71 18.12
N SER A 207 0.75 -1.15 18.36
CA SER A 207 1.49 -1.25 19.61
C SER A 207 0.88 -0.41 20.73
N GLN A 208 0.28 0.74 20.41
CA GLN A 208 -0.29 1.68 21.37
C GLN A 208 -1.74 1.38 21.77
N MET A 209 -2.50 0.72 20.89
CA MET A 209 -3.88 0.31 21.14
C MET A 209 -3.89 -0.98 21.98
N THR A 210 -3.94 -0.86 23.31
CA THR A 210 -4.03 -1.97 24.29
C THR A 210 -5.38 -2.05 24.93
#